data_d2d70712df60abfefc5e5e5c9f73701b
#
_entry.id   d2d70712df60abfefc5e5e5c9f73701b
#
_cell.length_a   1.000
_cell.length_b   1.000
_cell.length_c   1.000
_cell.angle_alpha   90.00
_cell.angle_beta   90.00
_cell.angle_gamma   90.00
#
_symmetry.space_group_name_H-M   'P 1'
#
loop_
_entity.id
_entity.type
_entity.pdbx_description
1 polymer ?
#
loop_
_entity_poly.entity_id
_entity_poly.type
_entity_poly.pdbx_seq_one_letter_code
_entity_poly.pdbx_strand_id
1 'polypeptide(L)'
;MQQLKSELTKSIPEALANFDAMPDSAYIRLPTMLGLYGVSSSSIWRAVKNSKIPSPVKLTERTTAWNVGLVRADLALKAGV
;
A
#
# COMPACT_ATOMS: atom_id res chain seq x y z
N MET A 1 17.94 1.96 -23.36
CA MET A 1 18.26 2.32 -21.99
C MET A 1 17.13 3.00 -21.26
N GLN A 2 16.67 4.14 -21.80
CA GLN A 2 15.56 4.84 -21.18
C GLN A 2 14.27 4.03 -21.20
N GLN A 3 14.06 3.28 -22.24
CA GLN A 3 12.87 2.46 -22.37
C GLN A 3 12.81 1.40 -21.30
N LEU A 4 13.93 0.74 -21.05
CA LEU A 4 14.02 -0.27 -20.00
C LEU A 4 13.75 0.37 -18.64
N LYS A 5 14.32 1.52 -18.41
CA LYS A 5 14.12 2.24 -17.16
C LYS A 5 12.64 2.62 -16.97
N SER A 6 12.00 3.04 -18.06
CA SER A 6 10.58 3.36 -18.03
C SER A 6 9.73 2.16 -17.67
N GLU A 7 10.07 1.00 -18.20
CA GLU A 7 9.33 -0.21 -17.92
C GLU A 7 9.47 -0.63 -16.46
N LEU A 8 10.67 -0.50 -15.91
CA LEU A 8 10.89 -0.78 -14.50
C LEU A 8 10.09 0.18 -13.62
N THR A 9 10.07 1.45 -14.00
CA THR A 9 9.30 2.44 -13.27
C THR A 9 7.80 2.13 -13.32
N LYS A 10 7.33 1.66 -14.47
CA LYS A 10 5.90 1.34 -14.64
C LYS A 10 5.49 0.13 -13.82
N SER A 11 6.38 -0.81 -13.58
CA SER A 11 6.05 -2.01 -12.82
C SER A 11 6.00 -1.75 -11.32
N ILE A 12 6.47 -0.60 -10.87
CA ILE A 12 6.46 -0.22 -9.46
C ILE A 12 5.44 0.91 -9.28
N PRO A 13 4.41 0.72 -8.46
CA PRO A 13 3.45 1.80 -8.21
C PRO A 13 4.17 3.05 -7.74
N GLU A 14 3.79 4.18 -8.31
CA GLU A 14 4.40 5.45 -7.97
C GLU A 14 4.25 5.76 -6.48
N ALA A 15 3.08 5.45 -5.91
CA ALA A 15 2.85 5.66 -4.50
C ALA A 15 3.77 4.81 -3.64
N LEU A 16 4.15 3.62 -4.11
CA LEU A 16 5.10 2.78 -3.38
C LEU A 16 6.47 3.43 -3.35
N ALA A 17 6.92 3.93 -4.50
CA ALA A 17 8.23 4.57 -4.60
C ALA A 17 8.31 5.83 -3.73
N ASN A 18 7.19 6.52 -3.53
CA ASN A 18 7.15 7.78 -2.81
C ASN A 18 6.47 7.67 -1.43
N PHE A 19 6.27 6.45 -0.96
CA PHE A 19 5.49 6.23 0.26
C PHE A 19 6.03 7.02 1.46
N ASP A 20 7.34 7.04 1.63
CA ASP A 20 7.95 7.71 2.78
C ASP A 20 7.71 9.21 2.78
N ALA A 21 7.50 9.79 1.61
CA ALA A 21 7.26 11.23 1.46
C ALA A 21 5.77 11.57 1.52
N MET A 22 4.88 10.59 1.55
CA MET A 22 3.45 10.86 1.55
C MET A 22 2.99 11.32 2.93
N PRO A 23 2.06 12.30 2.99
CA PRO A 23 1.50 12.68 4.28
C PRO A 23 0.58 11.59 4.84
N ASP A 24 0.43 11.58 6.15
CA ASP A 24 -0.43 10.57 6.81
C ASP A 24 -1.89 10.66 6.35
N SER A 25 -2.30 11.81 5.85
CA SER A 25 -3.67 12.00 5.38
C SER A 25 -3.91 11.45 3.98
N ALA A 26 -2.88 11.00 3.27
CA ALA A 26 -3.02 10.45 1.93
C ALA A 26 -3.56 9.04 1.97
N TYR A 27 -3.93 8.54 0.79
CA TYR A 27 -4.45 7.17 0.65
C TYR A 27 -3.69 6.44 -0.44
N ILE A 28 -3.59 5.12 -0.27
CA ILE A 28 -2.89 4.25 -1.23
C ILE A 28 -3.82 3.10 -1.62
N ARG A 29 -3.58 2.59 -2.82
CA ARG A 29 -4.39 1.52 -3.40
C ARG A 29 -3.72 0.16 -3.20
N LEU A 30 -4.44 -0.89 -3.59
CA LEU A 30 -3.99 -2.27 -3.39
C LEU A 30 -2.59 -2.56 -3.95
N PRO A 31 -2.23 -2.15 -5.18
CA PRO A 31 -0.88 -2.45 -5.66
C PRO A 31 0.22 -1.94 -4.74
N THR A 32 0.03 -0.78 -4.15
CA THR A 32 1.00 -0.24 -3.19
C THR A 32 1.03 -1.07 -1.92
N MET A 33 -0.14 -1.53 -1.46
CA MET A 33 -0.21 -2.40 -0.28
C MET A 33 0.58 -3.69 -0.51
N LEU A 34 0.47 -4.29 -1.69
CA LEU A 34 1.20 -5.51 -1.99
C LEU A 34 2.70 -5.29 -1.86
N GLY A 35 3.18 -4.15 -2.36
CA GLY A 35 4.60 -3.82 -2.27
C GLY A 35 5.06 -3.53 -0.86
N LEU A 36 4.24 -2.82 -0.09
CA LEU A 36 4.59 -2.46 1.28
C LEU A 36 4.68 -3.68 2.20
N TYR A 37 3.72 -4.59 2.07
CA TYR A 37 3.68 -5.78 2.92
C TYR A 37 4.38 -6.98 2.30
N GLY A 38 4.68 -6.92 1.02
CA GLY A 38 5.41 -8.00 0.36
C GLY A 38 4.62 -9.30 0.24
N VAL A 39 3.30 -9.20 0.09
CA VAL A 39 2.43 -10.37 0.02
C VAL A 39 1.46 -10.24 -1.15
N SER A 40 0.76 -11.32 -1.46
CA SER A 40 -0.21 -11.33 -2.55
C SER A 40 -1.51 -10.62 -2.15
N SER A 41 -2.34 -10.33 -3.16
CA SER A 41 -3.62 -9.66 -2.89
C SER A 41 -4.53 -10.52 -2.02
N SER A 42 -4.56 -11.83 -2.23
CA SER A 42 -5.39 -12.69 -1.37
C SER A 42 -4.91 -12.66 0.08
N SER A 43 -3.61 -12.55 0.29
CA SER A 43 -3.07 -12.43 1.65
C SER A 43 -3.48 -11.10 2.29
N ILE A 44 -3.47 -10.01 1.51
CA ILE A 44 -3.91 -8.71 2.01
C ILE A 44 -5.37 -8.79 2.46
N TRP A 45 -6.25 -9.33 1.61
CA TRP A 45 -7.67 -9.38 1.95
C TRP A 45 -7.96 -10.29 3.13
N ARG A 46 -7.21 -11.40 3.24
CA ARG A 46 -7.34 -12.28 4.39
C ARG A 46 -6.90 -11.56 5.67
N ALA A 47 -5.81 -10.81 5.61
CA ALA A 47 -5.32 -10.06 6.75
C ALA A 47 -6.29 -8.95 7.17
N VAL A 48 -6.93 -8.30 6.21
CA VAL A 48 -7.96 -7.31 6.51
C VAL A 48 -9.13 -7.98 7.24
N LYS A 49 -9.58 -9.12 6.71
CA LYS A 49 -10.68 -9.85 7.30
C LYS A 49 -10.38 -10.27 8.74
N ASN A 50 -9.14 -10.62 9.02
CA ASN A 50 -8.72 -11.08 10.34
C ASN A 50 -8.20 -9.95 11.23
N SER A 51 -8.38 -8.72 10.80
CA SER A 51 -7.96 -7.53 11.56
C SER A 51 -6.46 -7.50 11.85
N LYS A 52 -5.68 -8.08 10.94
CA LYS A 52 -4.21 -8.09 11.06
C LYS A 52 -3.57 -6.86 10.44
N ILE A 53 -4.26 -6.21 9.52
CA ILE A 53 -3.84 -4.93 8.94
C ILE A 53 -5.04 -4.02 8.90
N PRO A 54 -4.83 -2.69 8.77
CA PRO A 54 -5.94 -1.73 8.76
C PRO A 54 -6.92 -2.04 7.64
N SER A 55 -8.18 -1.74 7.90
CA SER A 55 -9.23 -1.90 6.90
C SER A 55 -9.22 -0.74 5.93
N PRO A 56 -9.50 -1.00 4.65
CA PRO A 56 -9.58 0.08 3.67
C PRO A 56 -10.89 0.84 3.81
N VAL A 57 -10.95 2.00 3.15
CA VAL A 57 -12.17 2.78 3.04
C VAL A 57 -12.52 2.92 1.57
N LYS A 58 -13.79 3.13 1.29
CA LYS A 58 -14.26 3.40 -0.06
C LYS A 58 -14.25 4.90 -0.28
N LEU A 59 -13.28 5.38 -1.05
CA LEU A 59 -13.22 6.81 -1.37
C LEU A 59 -14.30 7.18 -2.37
N THR A 60 -14.61 6.27 -3.30
CA THR A 60 -15.71 6.39 -4.24
C THR A 60 -16.32 5.01 -4.42
N GLU A 61 -17.36 4.92 -5.22
CA GLU A 61 -18.00 3.63 -5.47
C GLU A 61 -17.05 2.58 -6.01
N ARG A 62 -16.02 3.02 -6.73
CA ARG A 62 -15.09 2.10 -7.39
C ARG A 62 -13.67 2.20 -6.86
N THR A 63 -13.45 2.99 -5.83
CA THR A 63 -12.10 3.22 -5.33
C THR A 63 -12.02 2.83 -3.86
N THR A 64 -11.29 1.76 -3.61
CA THR A 64 -10.97 1.30 -2.25
C THR A 64 -9.51 1.63 -1.98
N ALA A 65 -9.23 2.22 -0.83
CA ALA A 65 -7.88 2.64 -0.51
C ALA A 65 -7.64 2.62 0.99
N TRP A 66 -6.38 2.61 1.38
CA TRP A 66 -5.96 2.57 2.78
C TRP A 66 -5.33 3.90 3.16
N ASN A 67 -5.64 4.38 4.35
CA ASN A 67 -5.04 5.60 4.87
C ASN A 67 -3.55 5.38 5.16
N VAL A 68 -2.71 6.27 4.64
CA VAL A 68 -1.26 6.13 4.77
C VAL A 68 -0.82 6.13 6.24
N GLY A 69 -1.39 7.00 7.05
CA GLY A 69 -1.02 7.08 8.47
C GLY A 69 -1.28 5.79 9.21
N LEU A 70 -2.43 5.17 8.96
CA LEU A 70 -2.77 3.89 9.60
C LEU A 70 -1.85 2.77 9.14
N VAL A 71 -1.57 2.74 7.83
CA VAL A 71 -0.67 1.72 7.27
C VAL A 71 0.74 1.91 7.82
N ARG A 72 1.21 3.14 7.86
CA ARG A 72 2.54 3.45 8.38
C ARG A 72 2.69 3.02 9.83
N ALA A 73 1.67 3.29 10.65
CA ALA A 73 1.68 2.88 12.04
C ALA A 73 1.70 1.35 12.18
N ASP A 74 0.92 0.66 11.33
CA ASP A 74 0.88 -0.80 11.37
C ASP A 74 2.21 -1.42 10.96
N LEU A 75 2.83 -0.86 9.90
CA LEU A 75 4.14 -1.35 9.47
C LEU A 75 5.19 -1.15 10.54
N ALA A 76 5.17 0.00 11.21
CA ALA A 76 6.11 0.28 12.28
C ALA A 76 5.91 -0.67 13.46
N LEU A 77 4.66 -0.97 13.78
CA LEU A 77 4.33 -1.89 14.85
C LEU A 77 4.87 -3.29 14.56
N LYS A 78 4.69 -3.76 13.32
CA LYS A 78 5.16 -5.07 12.93
C LYS A 78 6.69 -5.14 12.88
N ALA A 79 7.34 -4.06 12.49
CA ALA A 79 8.79 -4.02 12.37
C ALA A 79 9.48 -3.81 13.71
N GLY A 80 8.81 -3.17 14.65
CA GLY A 80 9.40 -2.78 15.92
C GLY A 80 9.35 -3.83 17.02
N VAL A 81 8.75 -4.96 16.73
CA VAL A 81 8.64 -6.02 17.75
C VAL A 81 9.87 -6.88 17.84
#